data_05c99255602167ce382726d536b19c31
#
_entry.id   05c99255602167ce382726d536b19c31
#
_cell.length_a   1.000
_cell.length_b   1.000
_cell.length_c   1.000
_cell.angle_alpha   90.00
_cell.angle_beta   90.00
_cell.angle_gamma   90.00
#
_symmetry.space_group_name_H-M   'P 1'
#
loop_
_entity.id
_entity.type
_entity.pdbx_description
1 polymer ?
#
loop_
_entity_poly.entity_id
_entity_poly.type
_entity_poly.pdbx_seq_one_letter_code
_entity_poly.pdbx_strand_id
1 'polypeptide(L)'
;MSVLFTLKQYVKMVIQNKYLPYIYQKACKKPVKKGKILFADAHHTELTGNMKPVYQKLKNGGYDIQLYCEDIQTMPVWRMIAFMKEFMQVYAQAEYVFINSYFLPVSSCRKRKETTVVQLWHSGGLMKKMGYDTTEDIPKYYKGNPTANYDLVTVSASCCEAVWEKALHLSQGTAKALGLARTDIYFDKEWNADNKCRFYQRYPEARNKKICVYAPSFEGNAAHPYNRGIESGILDIMKHLEKEWFFIIKVHPHMEKNYPMYHCDFSTEELFAVTDLLITDYSSVVYDYLIYQKSFLLY
;
A
#
# COMPACT_ATOMS: atom_id res chain seq x y z
N MET A 1 -11.93 27.53 -4.23
CA MET A 1 -10.90 26.83 -5.07
C MET A 1 -10.28 27.84 -6.04
N SER A 2 -8.94 27.84 -6.22
CA SER A 2 -8.30 28.76 -7.18
C SER A 2 -8.61 28.36 -8.63
N VAL A 3 -8.64 29.34 -9.55
CA VAL A 3 -8.85 29.12 -10.99
C VAL A 3 -7.81 28.12 -11.54
N LEU A 4 -6.57 28.23 -11.08
CA LEU A 4 -5.49 27.30 -11.48
C LEU A 4 -5.77 25.85 -11.04
N PHE A 5 -6.32 25.64 -9.86
CA PHE A 5 -6.70 24.32 -9.37
C PHE A 5 -7.82 23.73 -10.25
N THR A 6 -8.86 24.52 -10.56
CA THR A 6 -9.97 24.07 -11.40
C THR A 6 -9.48 23.69 -12.80
N LEU A 7 -8.57 24.48 -13.39
CA LEU A 7 -7.97 24.16 -14.70
C LEU A 7 -7.18 22.85 -14.66
N LYS A 8 -6.35 22.64 -13.63
CA LYS A 8 -5.61 21.37 -13.44
C LYS A 8 -6.55 20.17 -13.34
N GLN A 9 -7.65 20.29 -12.60
CA GLN A 9 -8.65 19.20 -12.49
C GLN A 9 -9.35 18.94 -13.83
N TYR A 10 -9.66 19.98 -14.60
CA TYR A 10 -10.25 19.83 -15.92
C TYR A 10 -9.30 19.10 -16.89
N VAL A 11 -8.04 19.49 -16.95
CA VAL A 11 -7.00 18.80 -17.76
C VAL A 11 -6.88 17.33 -17.36
N LYS A 12 -6.80 17.05 -16.05
CA LYS A 12 -6.76 15.67 -15.52
C LYS A 12 -7.98 14.87 -15.97
N MET A 13 -9.17 15.46 -15.90
CA MET A 13 -10.42 14.83 -16.35
C MET A 13 -10.40 14.52 -17.86
N VAL A 14 -9.91 15.43 -18.69
CA VAL A 14 -9.79 15.22 -20.15
C VAL A 14 -8.81 14.08 -20.45
N ILE A 15 -7.66 14.07 -19.79
CA ILE A 15 -6.68 12.98 -19.93
C ILE A 15 -7.34 11.65 -19.55
N GLN A 16 -7.93 11.56 -18.38
CA GLN A 16 -8.53 10.35 -17.86
C GLN A 16 -9.70 9.84 -18.71
N ASN A 17 -10.64 10.71 -19.09
CA ASN A 17 -11.92 10.30 -19.66
C ASN A 17 -11.97 10.37 -21.19
N LYS A 18 -10.94 10.91 -21.85
CA LYS A 18 -10.88 11.03 -23.32
C LYS A 18 -9.58 10.49 -23.88
N TYR A 19 -8.43 11.01 -23.44
CA TYR A 19 -7.14 10.67 -24.01
C TYR A 19 -6.72 9.23 -23.75
N LEU A 20 -6.71 8.78 -22.49
CA LEU A 20 -6.33 7.41 -22.13
C LEU A 20 -7.27 6.36 -22.74
N PRO A 21 -8.62 6.50 -22.68
CA PRO A 21 -9.53 5.61 -23.40
C PRO A 21 -9.26 5.51 -24.89
N TYR A 22 -8.97 6.63 -25.56
CA TYR A 22 -8.62 6.64 -26.98
C TYR A 22 -7.36 5.81 -27.26
N ILE A 23 -6.29 6.00 -26.48
CA ILE A 23 -5.05 5.23 -26.63
C ILE A 23 -5.31 3.74 -26.44
N TYR A 24 -6.07 3.37 -25.39
CA TYR A 24 -6.45 1.99 -25.13
C TYR A 24 -7.21 1.36 -26.30
N GLN A 25 -8.26 2.02 -26.79
CA GLN A 25 -9.07 1.54 -27.92
C GLN A 25 -8.22 1.35 -29.18
N LYS A 26 -7.31 2.30 -29.47
CA LYS A 26 -6.40 2.18 -30.60
C LYS A 26 -5.46 0.96 -30.45
N ALA A 27 -4.99 0.69 -29.25
CA ALA A 27 -4.14 -0.47 -28.95
C ALA A 27 -4.92 -1.78 -28.99
N CYS A 28 -6.23 -1.77 -28.76
CA CYS A 28 -7.11 -2.93 -28.87
C CYS A 28 -7.20 -3.55 -30.28
N LYS A 29 -6.62 -2.95 -31.30
CA LYS A 29 -6.44 -3.60 -32.61
C LYS A 29 -5.57 -4.84 -32.55
N LYS A 30 -4.67 -4.95 -31.55
CA LYS A 30 -3.87 -6.14 -31.27
C LYS A 30 -4.63 -7.05 -30.28
N PRO A 31 -4.55 -8.38 -30.41
CA PRO A 31 -5.21 -9.30 -29.47
C PRO A 31 -4.55 -9.27 -28.09
N VAL A 32 -5.29 -9.75 -27.08
CA VAL A 32 -4.70 -10.06 -25.77
C VAL A 32 -3.70 -11.20 -25.94
N LYS A 33 -2.55 -11.10 -25.31
CA LYS A 33 -1.50 -12.10 -25.30
C LYS A 33 -1.63 -12.97 -24.07
N LYS A 34 -1.84 -14.26 -24.26
CA LYS A 34 -1.88 -15.24 -23.16
C LYS A 34 -0.55 -15.21 -22.39
N GLY A 35 -0.61 -15.22 -21.08
CA GLY A 35 0.55 -15.18 -20.19
C GLY A 35 1.20 -13.80 -20.08
N LYS A 36 0.64 -12.74 -20.68
CA LYS A 36 1.13 -11.38 -20.47
C LYS A 36 0.57 -10.79 -19.19
N ILE A 37 1.47 -10.45 -18.25
CA ILE A 37 1.16 -9.94 -16.92
C ILE A 37 1.79 -8.57 -16.74
N LEU A 38 1.02 -7.62 -16.21
CA LEU A 38 1.50 -6.31 -15.82
C LEU A 38 1.41 -6.14 -14.31
N PHE A 39 2.44 -5.56 -13.72
CA PHE A 39 2.40 -5.00 -12.36
C PHE A 39 2.51 -3.50 -12.47
N ALA A 40 1.59 -2.77 -11.84
CA ALA A 40 1.55 -1.31 -11.95
C ALA A 40 1.32 -0.62 -10.60
N ASP A 41 2.17 0.36 -10.30
CA ASP A 41 2.09 1.22 -9.12
C ASP A 41 2.41 2.67 -9.50
N ALA A 42 1.70 3.63 -8.89
CA ALA A 42 1.86 5.06 -9.14
C ALA A 42 2.64 5.79 -8.03
N HIS A 43 3.09 5.07 -7.01
CA HIS A 43 3.69 5.63 -5.79
C HIS A 43 5.12 5.16 -5.52
N HIS A 44 5.55 4.08 -6.17
CA HIS A 44 6.86 3.48 -5.94
C HIS A 44 7.53 3.16 -7.27
N THR A 45 8.86 3.24 -7.31
CA THR A 45 9.68 2.89 -8.48
C THR A 45 10.02 1.40 -8.56
N GLU A 46 9.62 0.63 -7.53
CA GLU A 46 9.85 -0.81 -7.43
C GLU A 46 8.62 -1.53 -6.85
N LEU A 47 8.61 -2.85 -6.95
CA LEU A 47 7.55 -3.67 -6.38
C LEU A 47 7.60 -3.67 -4.85
N THR A 48 6.53 -3.22 -4.23
CA THR A 48 6.38 -3.14 -2.76
C THR A 48 5.17 -3.93 -2.27
N GLY A 49 5.08 -4.10 -0.96
CA GLY A 49 3.92 -4.69 -0.27
C GLY A 49 3.49 -6.02 -0.87
N ASN A 50 2.20 -6.13 -1.18
CA ASN A 50 1.59 -7.36 -1.71
C ASN A 50 2.05 -7.73 -3.12
N MET A 51 2.59 -6.79 -3.90
CA MET A 51 3.02 -7.08 -5.29
C MET A 51 4.29 -7.92 -5.32
N LYS A 52 5.25 -7.69 -4.42
CA LYS A 52 6.54 -8.37 -4.41
C LYS A 52 6.43 -9.89 -4.25
N PRO A 53 5.69 -10.44 -3.27
CA PRO A 53 5.51 -11.90 -3.14
C PRO A 53 4.78 -12.52 -4.33
N VAL A 54 3.74 -11.85 -4.87
CA VAL A 54 3.01 -12.33 -6.05
C VAL A 54 3.93 -12.41 -7.27
N TYR A 55 4.72 -11.35 -7.52
CA TYR A 55 5.72 -11.35 -8.59
C TYR A 55 6.74 -12.48 -8.42
N GLN A 56 7.24 -12.68 -7.21
CA GLN A 56 8.21 -13.75 -6.90
C GLN A 56 7.69 -15.15 -7.26
N LYS A 57 6.40 -15.41 -7.01
CA LYS A 57 5.74 -16.66 -7.37
C LYS A 57 5.59 -16.83 -8.89
N LEU A 58 5.33 -15.74 -9.61
CA LEU A 58 5.01 -15.78 -11.04
C LEU A 58 6.27 -15.71 -11.95
N LYS A 59 7.35 -15.08 -11.48
CA LYS A 59 8.53 -14.78 -12.32
C LYS A 59 9.18 -15.99 -13.01
N ASN A 60 9.04 -17.18 -12.42
CA ASN A 60 9.62 -18.41 -12.96
C ASN A 60 8.58 -19.28 -13.71
N GLY A 61 7.35 -18.78 -13.87
CA GLY A 61 6.23 -19.52 -14.49
C GLY A 61 6.13 -19.42 -16.02
N GLY A 62 7.15 -18.85 -16.69
CA GLY A 62 7.14 -18.69 -18.15
C GLY A 62 6.20 -17.58 -18.66
N TYR A 63 5.78 -16.65 -17.82
CA TYR A 63 4.94 -15.50 -18.16
C TYR A 63 5.77 -14.35 -18.75
N ASP A 64 5.17 -13.55 -19.66
CA ASP A 64 5.69 -12.25 -20.09
C ASP A 64 5.29 -11.18 -19.05
N ILE A 65 6.17 -10.96 -18.06
CA ILE A 65 5.89 -10.02 -16.96
C ILE A 65 6.56 -8.68 -17.24
N GLN A 66 5.78 -7.59 -17.17
CA GLN A 66 6.25 -6.22 -17.31
C GLN A 66 5.90 -5.39 -16.09
N LEU A 67 6.84 -4.53 -15.65
CA LEU A 67 6.70 -3.69 -14.48
C LEU A 67 6.47 -2.24 -14.91
N TYR A 68 5.42 -1.63 -14.39
CA TYR A 68 5.05 -0.21 -14.56
C TYR A 68 4.93 0.46 -13.19
N CYS A 69 6.05 0.55 -12.49
CA CYS A 69 6.14 1.12 -11.15
C CYS A 69 6.93 2.43 -11.22
N GLU A 70 6.25 3.55 -10.94
CA GLU A 70 6.84 4.88 -10.98
C GLU A 70 6.16 5.79 -9.95
N ASP A 71 6.93 6.62 -9.28
CA ASP A 71 6.37 7.68 -8.46
C ASP A 71 5.95 8.87 -9.34
N ILE A 72 4.67 8.86 -9.73
CA ILE A 72 4.11 9.89 -10.62
C ILE A 72 4.02 11.28 -9.98
N GLN A 73 4.13 11.39 -8.63
CA GLN A 73 4.06 12.67 -7.94
C GLN A 73 5.32 13.50 -8.15
N THR A 74 6.45 12.84 -8.32
CA THR A 74 7.75 13.48 -8.54
C THR A 74 8.07 13.69 -10.01
N MET A 75 7.25 13.14 -10.93
CA MET A 75 7.49 13.22 -12.37
C MET A 75 7.09 14.56 -12.98
N PRO A 76 7.84 15.05 -13.98
CA PRO A 76 7.36 16.10 -14.89
C PRO A 76 6.09 15.63 -15.62
N VAL A 77 5.13 16.53 -15.83
CA VAL A 77 3.81 16.21 -16.42
C VAL A 77 3.92 15.50 -17.79
N TRP A 78 4.86 15.91 -18.64
CA TRP A 78 5.07 15.27 -19.95
C TRP A 78 5.52 13.81 -19.83
N ARG A 79 6.40 13.49 -18.86
CA ARG A 79 6.86 12.14 -18.60
C ARG A 79 5.73 11.27 -18.01
N MET A 80 4.94 11.83 -17.10
CA MET A 80 3.76 11.16 -16.55
C MET A 80 2.76 10.80 -17.65
N ILE A 81 2.49 11.72 -18.60
CA ILE A 81 1.58 11.44 -19.73
C ILE A 81 2.18 10.36 -20.65
N ALA A 82 3.48 10.40 -20.92
CA ALA A 82 4.16 9.38 -21.73
C ALA A 82 4.08 8.01 -21.07
N PHE A 83 4.37 7.91 -19.78
CA PHE A 83 4.25 6.69 -18.98
C PHE A 83 2.83 6.11 -19.02
N MET A 84 1.81 6.94 -18.76
CA MET A 84 0.41 6.49 -18.84
C MET A 84 0.02 6.03 -20.26
N LYS A 85 0.47 6.74 -21.29
CA LYS A 85 0.24 6.34 -22.70
C LYS A 85 0.87 4.98 -23.00
N GLU A 86 2.11 4.76 -22.60
CA GLU A 86 2.82 3.49 -22.79
C GLU A 86 2.08 2.36 -22.08
N PHE A 87 1.73 2.57 -20.79
CA PHE A 87 0.94 1.60 -20.04
C PHE A 87 -0.36 1.23 -20.78
N MET A 88 -1.14 2.20 -21.27
CA MET A 88 -2.40 1.91 -21.97
C MET A 88 -2.21 1.04 -23.20
N GLN A 89 -1.08 1.17 -23.90
CA GLN A 89 -0.76 0.36 -25.09
C GLN A 89 -0.50 -1.11 -24.74
N VAL A 90 0.17 -1.37 -23.63
CA VAL A 90 0.45 -2.74 -23.18
C VAL A 90 -0.71 -3.34 -22.40
N TYR A 91 -1.46 -2.52 -21.64
CA TYR A 91 -2.66 -2.93 -20.92
C TYR A 91 -3.72 -3.52 -21.87
N ALA A 92 -3.90 -2.94 -23.05
CA ALA A 92 -4.81 -3.45 -24.06
C ALA A 92 -4.47 -4.88 -24.55
N GLN A 93 -3.27 -5.39 -24.27
CA GLN A 93 -2.80 -6.71 -24.66
C GLN A 93 -2.52 -7.63 -23.46
N ALA A 94 -2.72 -7.16 -22.23
CA ALA A 94 -2.46 -7.91 -21.03
C ALA A 94 -3.59 -8.88 -20.71
N GLU A 95 -3.24 -10.10 -20.26
CA GLU A 95 -4.17 -11.06 -19.70
C GLU A 95 -4.45 -10.73 -18.22
N TYR A 96 -3.40 -10.38 -17.47
CA TYR A 96 -3.52 -10.00 -16.06
C TYR A 96 -2.86 -8.66 -15.78
N VAL A 97 -3.47 -7.90 -14.89
CA VAL A 97 -2.92 -6.65 -14.35
C VAL A 97 -3.04 -6.66 -12.84
N PHE A 98 -1.90 -6.59 -12.15
CA PHE A 98 -1.85 -6.47 -10.70
C PHE A 98 -1.55 -5.03 -10.31
N ILE A 99 -2.34 -4.48 -9.40
CA ILE A 99 -2.16 -3.14 -8.83
C ILE A 99 -2.22 -3.19 -7.31
N ASN A 100 -1.58 -2.23 -6.65
CA ASN A 100 -1.44 -2.18 -5.19
C ASN A 100 -2.12 -0.94 -4.56
N SER A 101 -2.61 -0.03 -5.40
CA SER A 101 -3.26 1.21 -5.02
C SER A 101 -4.18 1.69 -6.15
N TYR A 102 -4.79 2.87 -6.02
CA TYR A 102 -5.50 3.49 -7.14
C TYR A 102 -4.53 3.79 -8.28
N PHE A 103 -4.77 3.19 -9.44
CA PHE A 103 -3.97 3.41 -10.64
C PHE A 103 -4.83 3.92 -11.77
N LEU A 104 -4.79 5.24 -11.98
CA LEU A 104 -5.67 5.97 -12.91
C LEU A 104 -5.79 5.32 -14.30
N PRO A 105 -4.72 4.86 -14.96
CA PRO A 105 -4.83 4.26 -16.28
C PRO A 105 -5.75 3.05 -16.33
N VAL A 106 -5.70 2.17 -15.31
CA VAL A 106 -6.56 0.96 -15.25
C VAL A 106 -8.03 1.32 -15.22
N SER A 107 -8.42 2.33 -14.43
CA SER A 107 -9.81 2.74 -14.25
C SER A 107 -10.32 3.72 -15.31
N SER A 108 -9.46 4.18 -16.23
CA SER A 108 -9.80 5.25 -17.21
C SER A 108 -10.55 4.76 -18.45
N CYS A 109 -10.60 3.48 -18.73
CA CYS A 109 -11.19 2.94 -19.96
C CYS A 109 -12.15 1.78 -19.68
N ARG A 110 -12.93 1.38 -20.68
CA ARG A 110 -13.64 0.10 -20.66
C ARG A 110 -12.67 -0.98 -21.10
N LYS A 111 -12.18 -1.78 -20.13
CA LYS A 111 -11.23 -2.86 -20.42
C LYS A 111 -11.85 -4.01 -21.22
N ARG A 112 -11.02 -4.81 -21.83
CA ARG A 112 -11.43 -6.05 -22.48
C ARG A 112 -11.88 -7.08 -21.44
N LYS A 113 -12.80 -7.96 -21.84
CA LYS A 113 -13.27 -9.05 -20.98
C LYS A 113 -12.21 -10.10 -20.70
N GLU A 114 -11.26 -10.26 -21.63
CA GLU A 114 -10.15 -11.21 -21.55
C GLU A 114 -9.04 -10.74 -20.60
N THR A 115 -9.06 -9.49 -20.15
CA THR A 115 -8.10 -8.97 -19.20
C THR A 115 -8.68 -9.03 -17.79
N THR A 116 -7.96 -9.62 -16.86
CA THR A 116 -8.31 -9.66 -15.43
C THR A 116 -7.47 -8.63 -14.67
N VAL A 117 -8.12 -7.76 -13.92
CA VAL A 117 -7.47 -6.78 -13.04
C VAL A 117 -7.61 -7.23 -11.60
N VAL A 118 -6.48 -7.41 -10.94
CA VAL A 118 -6.37 -7.82 -9.53
C VAL A 118 -5.85 -6.66 -8.71
N GLN A 119 -6.67 -6.17 -7.81
CA GLN A 119 -6.27 -5.17 -6.81
C GLN A 119 -5.80 -5.90 -5.55
N LEU A 120 -4.49 -5.83 -5.27
CA LEU A 120 -3.89 -6.47 -4.10
C LEU A 120 -3.99 -5.60 -2.84
N TRP A 121 -4.18 -4.29 -3.04
CA TRP A 121 -4.20 -3.26 -2.00
C TRP A 121 -2.93 -3.24 -1.14
N HIS A 122 -2.87 -2.33 -0.17
CA HIS A 122 -1.70 -2.10 0.67
C HIS A 122 -2.01 -2.10 2.18
N SER A 123 -3.28 -2.29 2.57
CA SER A 123 -3.68 -2.35 3.97
C SER A 123 -4.64 -3.51 4.22
N GLY A 124 -4.65 -4.01 5.46
CA GLY A 124 -5.59 -5.03 5.91
C GLY A 124 -6.67 -4.45 6.82
N GLY A 125 -7.71 -5.25 7.07
CA GLY A 125 -8.74 -4.99 8.05
C GLY A 125 -9.68 -3.84 7.72
N LEU A 126 -10.30 -3.26 8.76
CA LEU A 126 -11.39 -2.30 8.66
C LEU A 126 -11.20 -1.05 9.58
N MET A 127 -9.97 -0.75 10.01
CA MET A 127 -9.74 0.34 10.98
C MET A 127 -9.95 1.75 10.40
N LYS A 128 -9.79 1.91 9.09
CA LYS A 128 -9.91 3.22 8.43
C LYS A 128 -10.98 3.18 7.36
N LYS A 129 -11.74 4.27 7.22
CA LYS A 129 -12.61 4.49 6.06
C LYS A 129 -11.76 4.59 4.80
N MET A 130 -12.27 4.06 3.69
CA MET A 130 -11.60 4.08 2.41
C MET A 130 -12.59 4.33 1.27
N GLY A 131 -12.06 4.58 0.09
CA GLY A 131 -12.85 4.69 -1.11
C GLY A 131 -13.88 5.82 -1.04
N TYR A 132 -15.11 5.49 -1.37
CA TYR A 132 -16.22 6.43 -1.37
C TYR A 132 -16.75 6.77 0.02
N ASP A 133 -16.32 6.05 1.05
CA ASP A 133 -16.70 6.34 2.45
C ASP A 133 -15.89 7.51 3.06
N THR A 134 -14.86 8.00 2.36
CA THR A 134 -14.09 9.18 2.79
C THR A 134 -13.70 10.08 1.62
N THR A 135 -13.80 11.40 1.84
CA THR A 135 -13.38 12.41 0.86
C THR A 135 -11.88 12.62 0.79
N GLU A 136 -11.13 12.02 1.70
CA GLU A 136 -9.66 12.00 1.68
C GLU A 136 -9.15 11.12 0.54
N ASP A 137 -9.80 9.96 0.31
CA ASP A 137 -9.47 9.04 -0.78
C ASP A 137 -10.09 9.49 -2.11
N ILE A 138 -11.42 9.68 -2.12
CA ILE A 138 -12.17 10.08 -3.33
C ILE A 138 -12.87 11.41 -3.07
N PRO A 139 -12.23 12.53 -3.45
CA PRO A 139 -12.79 13.85 -3.27
C PRO A 139 -14.09 14.05 -4.05
N LYS A 140 -15.04 14.80 -3.50
CA LYS A 140 -16.34 15.10 -4.15
C LYS A 140 -16.23 15.76 -5.54
N TYR A 141 -15.11 16.43 -5.82
CA TYR A 141 -14.85 17.04 -7.13
C TYR A 141 -14.29 16.05 -8.17
N TYR A 142 -13.93 14.83 -7.76
CA TYR A 142 -13.41 13.81 -8.69
C TYR A 142 -14.47 13.41 -9.70
N LYS A 143 -14.11 13.39 -10.99
CA LYS A 143 -14.98 13.04 -12.11
C LYS A 143 -14.50 11.76 -12.78
N GLY A 144 -15.01 10.63 -12.33
CA GLY A 144 -14.65 9.29 -12.82
C GLY A 144 -15.02 8.22 -11.81
N ASN A 145 -14.61 6.99 -12.11
CA ASN A 145 -14.69 5.87 -11.17
C ASN A 145 -13.27 5.31 -10.96
N PRO A 146 -12.57 5.63 -9.87
CA PRO A 146 -11.19 5.21 -9.64
C PRO A 146 -11.05 3.71 -9.37
N THR A 147 -12.14 3.02 -9.08
CA THR A 147 -12.22 1.58 -8.81
C THR A 147 -12.78 0.78 -9.99
N ALA A 148 -13.03 1.45 -11.14
CA ALA A 148 -13.50 0.77 -12.33
C ALA A 148 -12.52 -0.31 -12.78
N ASN A 149 -13.07 -1.38 -13.35
CA ASN A 149 -12.32 -2.50 -13.93
C ASN A 149 -11.67 -3.47 -12.93
N TYR A 150 -11.89 -3.34 -11.63
CA TYR A 150 -11.42 -4.36 -10.67
C TYR A 150 -12.28 -5.62 -10.80
N ASP A 151 -11.64 -6.75 -11.14
CA ASP A 151 -12.32 -8.06 -11.21
C ASP A 151 -12.14 -8.85 -9.90
N LEU A 152 -11.03 -8.60 -9.20
CA LEU A 152 -10.71 -9.20 -7.92
C LEU A 152 -10.03 -8.18 -7.01
N VAL A 153 -10.48 -8.09 -5.77
CA VAL A 153 -9.82 -7.34 -4.70
C VAL A 153 -9.49 -8.30 -3.57
N THR A 154 -8.22 -8.39 -3.19
CA THR A 154 -7.81 -9.26 -2.07
C THR A 154 -8.05 -8.56 -0.74
N VAL A 155 -8.68 -9.24 0.20
CA VAL A 155 -8.92 -8.75 1.55
C VAL A 155 -8.45 -9.76 2.60
N SER A 156 -8.20 -9.28 3.82
CA SER A 156 -7.58 -10.08 4.89
C SER A 156 -8.51 -11.15 5.49
N ALA A 157 -9.83 -10.92 5.47
CA ALA A 157 -10.81 -11.83 6.07
C ALA A 157 -12.18 -11.70 5.41
N SER A 158 -13.03 -12.72 5.53
CA SER A 158 -14.38 -12.74 4.94
C SER A 158 -15.29 -11.62 5.46
N CYS A 159 -15.14 -11.21 6.72
CA CYS A 159 -15.89 -10.06 7.26
C CYS A 159 -15.55 -8.73 6.56
N CYS A 160 -14.42 -8.66 5.84
CA CYS A 160 -14.03 -7.48 5.08
C CYS A 160 -14.68 -7.42 3.70
N GLU A 161 -15.10 -8.54 3.10
CA GLU A 161 -15.55 -8.61 1.71
C GLU A 161 -16.68 -7.62 1.41
N ALA A 162 -17.82 -7.73 2.09
CA ALA A 162 -18.95 -6.86 1.85
C ALA A 162 -18.68 -5.38 2.16
N VAL A 163 -17.84 -5.09 3.16
CA VAL A 163 -17.46 -3.73 3.53
C VAL A 163 -16.62 -3.08 2.43
N TRP A 164 -15.65 -3.82 1.90
CA TRP A 164 -14.79 -3.35 0.82
C TRP A 164 -15.56 -3.18 -0.49
N GLU A 165 -16.46 -4.11 -0.83
CA GLU A 165 -17.33 -3.97 -2.00
C GLU A 165 -18.17 -2.71 -1.94
N LYS A 166 -18.76 -2.42 -0.77
CA LYS A 166 -19.55 -1.21 -0.54
C LYS A 166 -18.67 0.05 -0.63
N ALA A 167 -17.55 0.09 0.09
CA ALA A 167 -16.68 1.26 0.15
C ALA A 167 -16.05 1.61 -1.20
N LEU A 168 -15.79 0.62 -2.04
CA LEU A 168 -15.21 0.79 -3.38
C LEU A 168 -16.25 0.77 -4.52
N HIS A 169 -17.55 0.68 -4.22
CA HIS A 169 -18.64 0.57 -5.19
C HIS A 169 -18.43 -0.58 -6.20
N LEU A 170 -18.02 -1.75 -5.69
CA LEU A 170 -17.79 -2.94 -6.49
C LEU A 170 -19.03 -3.83 -6.54
N SER A 171 -19.09 -4.73 -7.51
CA SER A 171 -20.09 -5.78 -7.56
C SER A 171 -19.85 -6.80 -6.45
N GLN A 172 -20.93 -7.41 -5.94
CA GLN A 172 -20.84 -8.50 -4.98
C GLN A 172 -19.98 -9.65 -5.51
N GLY A 173 -19.10 -10.16 -4.67
CA GLY A 173 -18.18 -11.24 -5.00
C GLY A 173 -16.88 -10.79 -5.67
N THR A 174 -16.66 -9.48 -5.85
CA THR A 174 -15.38 -8.92 -6.34
C THR A 174 -14.30 -8.94 -5.26
N ALA A 175 -14.63 -8.64 -3.99
CA ALA A 175 -13.71 -8.79 -2.89
C ALA A 175 -13.65 -10.25 -2.41
N LYS A 176 -12.44 -10.76 -2.16
CA LYS A 176 -12.21 -12.15 -1.71
C LYS A 176 -11.22 -12.21 -0.58
N ALA A 177 -11.55 -12.97 0.44
CA ALA A 177 -10.71 -13.22 1.61
C ALA A 177 -9.55 -14.18 1.27
N LEU A 178 -8.62 -13.72 0.47
CA LEU A 178 -7.42 -14.47 0.05
C LEU A 178 -6.20 -14.17 0.92
N GLY A 179 -6.34 -13.28 1.92
CA GLY A 179 -5.23 -12.79 2.71
C GLY A 179 -4.46 -11.68 2.00
N LEU A 180 -3.36 -11.27 2.60
CA LEU A 180 -2.45 -10.25 2.08
C LEU A 180 -1.09 -10.90 1.80
N ALA A 181 -0.67 -10.94 0.55
CA ALA A 181 0.54 -11.68 0.14
C ALA A 181 1.81 -11.23 0.89
N ARG A 182 1.91 -9.95 1.31
CA ARG A 182 3.04 -9.44 2.08
C ARG A 182 3.21 -10.10 3.44
N THR A 183 2.13 -10.68 3.99
CA THR A 183 2.16 -11.29 5.32
C THR A 183 2.76 -12.69 5.32
N ASP A 184 2.99 -13.31 4.17
CA ASP A 184 3.60 -14.64 4.05
C ASP A 184 4.98 -14.69 4.73
N ILE A 185 5.71 -13.57 4.70
CA ILE A 185 7.06 -13.47 5.27
C ILE A 185 7.08 -13.65 6.79
N TYR A 186 5.98 -13.33 7.48
CA TYR A 186 5.89 -13.49 8.93
C TYR A 186 5.84 -14.96 9.38
N PHE A 187 5.52 -15.87 8.46
CA PHE A 187 5.56 -17.32 8.68
C PHE A 187 6.90 -17.94 8.30
N ASP A 188 7.80 -17.19 7.68
CA ASP A 188 9.15 -17.65 7.34
C ASP A 188 10.02 -17.64 8.59
N LYS A 189 10.42 -18.85 9.04
CA LYS A 189 11.22 -19.05 10.24
C LYS A 189 12.66 -18.53 10.09
N GLU A 190 13.24 -18.65 8.90
CA GLU A 190 14.60 -18.19 8.63
C GLU A 190 14.65 -16.67 8.63
N TRP A 191 13.71 -16.03 7.97
CA TRP A 191 13.56 -14.57 7.97
C TRP A 191 13.37 -14.02 9.41
N ASN A 192 12.50 -14.66 10.21
CA ASN A 192 12.29 -14.26 11.59
C ASN A 192 13.55 -14.43 12.44
N ALA A 193 14.30 -15.54 12.25
CA ALA A 193 15.53 -15.80 12.98
C ALA A 193 16.64 -14.80 12.59
N ASP A 194 16.78 -14.50 11.31
CA ASP A 194 17.73 -13.50 10.81
C ASP A 194 17.45 -12.12 11.39
N ASN A 195 16.19 -11.67 11.34
CA ASN A 195 15.82 -10.37 11.92
C ASN A 195 16.09 -10.30 13.43
N LYS A 196 15.83 -11.37 14.18
CA LYS A 196 16.21 -11.44 15.61
C LYS A 196 17.72 -11.34 15.80
N CYS A 197 18.48 -12.05 15.00
CA CYS A 197 19.94 -12.02 15.08
C CYS A 197 20.48 -10.61 14.80
N ARG A 198 20.09 -10.01 13.69
CA ARG A 198 20.45 -8.64 13.30
C ARG A 198 20.06 -7.61 14.35
N PHE A 199 18.85 -7.74 14.90
CA PHE A 199 18.36 -6.86 15.96
C PHE A 199 19.24 -6.88 17.19
N TYR A 200 19.54 -8.08 17.73
CA TYR A 200 20.38 -8.20 18.92
C TYR A 200 21.89 -7.99 18.67
N GLN A 201 22.32 -8.00 17.43
CA GLN A 201 23.65 -7.49 17.06
C GLN A 201 23.70 -5.97 17.10
N ARG A 202 22.65 -5.30 16.62
CA ARG A 202 22.55 -3.84 16.60
C ARG A 202 22.28 -3.24 17.99
N TYR A 203 21.49 -3.94 18.81
CA TYR A 203 21.06 -3.53 20.14
C TYR A 203 21.37 -4.63 21.17
N PRO A 204 22.64 -4.86 21.51
CA PRO A 204 23.02 -5.92 22.44
C PRO A 204 22.45 -5.72 23.86
N GLU A 205 22.19 -4.47 24.26
CA GLU A 205 21.58 -4.11 25.54
C GLU A 205 20.10 -4.53 25.66
N ALA A 206 19.47 -4.88 24.57
CA ALA A 206 18.09 -5.37 24.55
C ALA A 206 17.95 -6.86 24.91
N ARG A 207 19.06 -7.64 24.96
CA ARG A 207 19.03 -9.11 25.06
C ARG A 207 18.28 -9.67 26.29
N ASN A 208 18.30 -8.96 27.38
CA ASN A 208 17.67 -9.39 28.62
C ASN A 208 16.45 -8.55 29.02
N LYS A 209 15.88 -7.84 28.04
CA LYS A 209 14.71 -6.98 28.23
C LYS A 209 13.58 -7.41 27.31
N LYS A 210 12.35 -7.11 27.70
CA LYS A 210 11.20 -7.16 26.81
C LYS A 210 11.27 -6.00 25.81
N ILE A 211 10.84 -6.24 24.58
CA ILE A 211 10.89 -5.22 23.52
C ILE A 211 9.51 -4.59 23.34
N CYS A 212 9.46 -3.28 23.54
CA CYS A 212 8.28 -2.49 23.26
C CYS A 212 8.51 -1.60 22.02
N VAL A 213 7.67 -1.75 21.01
CA VAL A 213 7.67 -0.86 19.85
C VAL A 213 6.49 0.09 19.94
N TYR A 214 6.77 1.39 20.00
CA TYR A 214 5.79 2.46 19.93
C TYR A 214 5.77 3.00 18.51
N ALA A 215 4.69 2.73 17.77
CA ALA A 215 4.52 3.06 16.36
C ALA A 215 3.30 3.97 16.13
N PRO A 216 3.42 5.27 16.44
CA PRO A 216 2.32 6.22 16.21
C PRO A 216 2.08 6.46 14.73
N SER A 217 0.81 6.63 14.34
CA SER A 217 0.44 7.13 13.01
C SER A 217 0.72 8.64 12.91
N PHE A 218 0.70 9.15 11.68
CA PHE A 218 0.67 10.59 11.44
C PHE A 218 -0.77 11.06 11.21
N GLU A 219 -1.05 12.31 11.54
CA GLU A 219 -2.27 13.02 11.19
C GLU A 219 -2.05 13.89 9.94
N GLY A 220 -3.15 14.33 9.29
CA GLY A 220 -3.09 15.07 8.05
C GLY A 220 -3.10 14.16 6.82
N ASN A 221 -2.39 14.56 5.79
CA ASN A 221 -2.24 13.78 4.56
C ASN A 221 -0.76 13.65 4.18
N ALA A 222 -0.47 12.81 3.17
CA ALA A 222 0.90 12.54 2.73
C ALA A 222 1.69 13.80 2.31
N ALA A 223 0.99 14.87 1.86
CA ALA A 223 1.63 16.14 1.49
C ALA A 223 1.89 17.06 2.69
N HIS A 224 1.07 16.94 3.75
CA HIS A 224 1.15 17.73 4.98
C HIS A 224 0.97 16.83 6.20
N PRO A 225 1.90 15.91 6.46
CA PRO A 225 1.83 15.05 7.62
C PRO A 225 2.19 15.87 8.87
N TYR A 226 1.42 15.69 9.93
CA TYR A 226 1.79 16.18 11.25
C TYR A 226 1.52 15.10 12.30
N ASN A 227 2.29 15.16 13.38
CA ASN A 227 2.06 14.32 14.54
C ASN A 227 1.66 15.24 15.69
N ARG A 228 0.73 14.84 16.53
CA ARG A 228 0.40 15.54 17.80
C ARG A 228 1.60 15.64 18.76
N GLY A 229 2.71 15.05 18.35
CA GLY A 229 3.92 14.90 19.13
C GLY A 229 3.98 13.52 19.79
N ILE A 230 5.20 13.07 20.06
CA ILE A 230 5.39 11.93 20.96
C ILE A 230 5.01 12.47 22.33
N GLU A 231 3.93 11.95 22.91
CA GLU A 231 3.42 12.45 24.17
C GLU A 231 4.49 12.33 25.27
N SER A 232 4.74 13.43 25.99
CA SER A 232 5.73 13.47 27.06
C SER A 232 5.49 12.38 28.12
N GLY A 233 4.22 12.06 28.41
CA GLY A 233 3.85 10.97 29.31
C GLY A 233 4.34 9.59 28.88
N ILE A 234 4.38 9.29 27.57
CA ILE A 234 4.94 8.02 27.07
C ILE A 234 6.45 7.98 27.32
N LEU A 235 7.16 9.08 27.05
CA LEU A 235 8.61 9.15 27.29
C LEU A 235 8.96 9.00 28.79
N ASP A 236 8.14 9.53 29.67
CA ASP A 236 8.33 9.38 31.12
C ASP A 236 8.10 7.92 31.56
N ILE A 237 7.06 7.26 31.04
CA ILE A 237 6.82 5.84 31.29
C ILE A 237 8.01 5.01 30.80
N MET A 238 8.52 5.28 29.60
CA MET A 238 9.68 4.58 29.03
C MET A 238 10.91 4.68 29.95
N LYS A 239 11.20 5.86 30.50
CA LYS A 239 12.30 6.05 31.46
C LYS A 239 12.11 5.25 32.72
N HIS A 240 10.90 5.19 33.26
CA HIS A 240 10.62 4.41 34.48
C HIS A 240 10.78 2.90 34.29
N LEU A 241 10.52 2.40 33.08
CA LEU A 241 10.51 0.98 32.75
C LEU A 241 11.79 0.51 32.02
N GLU A 242 12.78 1.36 31.80
CA GLU A 242 13.98 1.07 31.01
C GLU A 242 14.83 -0.11 31.52
N LYS A 243 14.70 -0.49 32.80
CA LYS A 243 15.39 -1.64 33.38
C LYS A 243 14.84 -2.98 32.83
N GLU A 244 13.54 -3.06 32.61
CA GLU A 244 12.83 -4.28 32.20
C GLU A 244 12.51 -4.29 30.70
N TRP A 245 12.34 -3.12 30.11
CA TRP A 245 11.93 -2.95 28.74
C TRP A 245 12.97 -2.20 27.92
N PHE A 246 13.12 -2.64 26.67
CA PHE A 246 13.84 -1.90 25.64
C PHE A 246 12.80 -1.26 24.70
N PHE A 247 12.81 0.05 24.58
CA PHE A 247 11.82 0.78 23.83
C PHE A 247 12.38 1.22 22.48
N ILE A 248 11.58 1.03 21.44
CA ILE A 248 11.80 1.59 20.09
C ILE A 248 10.64 2.48 19.73
N ILE A 249 10.94 3.72 19.37
CA ILE A 249 9.95 4.63 18.79
C ILE A 249 10.11 4.56 17.27
N LYS A 250 9.13 3.97 16.60
CA LYS A 250 9.11 3.85 15.14
C LYS A 250 8.11 4.83 14.56
N VAL A 251 8.57 6.05 14.28
CA VAL A 251 7.74 7.07 13.63
C VAL A 251 7.43 6.68 12.19
N HIS A 252 6.28 7.14 11.68
CA HIS A 252 5.91 6.89 10.29
C HIS A 252 6.96 7.48 9.32
N PRO A 253 7.28 6.83 8.18
CA PRO A 253 8.31 7.31 7.24
C PRO A 253 8.17 8.77 6.81
N HIS A 254 6.93 9.28 6.65
CA HIS A 254 6.66 10.69 6.36
C HIS A 254 7.13 11.66 7.48
N MET A 255 7.34 11.17 8.69
CA MET A 255 7.72 11.95 9.87
C MET A 255 9.21 11.77 10.26
N GLU A 256 9.93 10.82 9.70
CA GLU A 256 11.34 10.52 10.08
C GLU A 256 12.24 11.75 10.00
N LYS A 257 12.05 12.62 9.00
CA LYS A 257 12.83 13.86 8.87
C LYS A 257 12.63 14.84 10.03
N ASN A 258 11.44 14.79 10.68
CA ASN A 258 11.11 15.68 11.79
C ASN A 258 11.57 15.10 13.14
N TYR A 259 11.89 13.79 13.18
CA TYR A 259 12.27 13.06 14.39
C TYR A 259 13.53 12.20 14.17
N PRO A 260 14.66 12.78 13.72
CA PRO A 260 15.87 12.02 13.39
C PRO A 260 16.45 11.25 14.58
N MET A 261 16.15 11.69 15.83
CA MET A 261 16.59 11.04 17.06
C MET A 261 15.93 9.67 17.28
N TYR A 262 14.82 9.36 16.59
CA TYR A 262 14.12 8.07 16.65
C TYR A 262 14.37 7.23 15.42
N HIS A 263 15.43 7.54 14.66
CA HIS A 263 15.80 6.72 13.52
C HIS A 263 16.07 5.28 13.94
N CYS A 264 15.46 4.33 13.25
CA CYS A 264 15.64 2.91 13.45
C CYS A 264 15.88 2.23 12.10
N ASP A 265 17.00 1.53 11.96
CA ASP A 265 17.42 0.87 10.72
C ASP A 265 16.51 -0.29 10.28
N PHE A 266 15.64 -0.75 11.19
CA PHE A 266 14.69 -1.83 10.91
C PHE A 266 13.36 -1.28 10.44
N SER A 267 12.74 -1.95 9.47
CA SER A 267 11.34 -1.69 9.13
C SER A 267 10.41 -2.13 10.26
N THR A 268 9.18 -1.66 10.25
CA THR A 268 8.18 -2.06 11.26
C THR A 268 7.94 -3.57 11.22
N GLU A 269 7.91 -4.15 10.02
CA GLU A 269 7.72 -5.57 9.77
C GLU A 269 8.87 -6.41 10.34
N GLU A 270 10.12 -5.97 10.17
CA GLU A 270 11.31 -6.63 10.72
C GLU A 270 11.30 -6.62 12.26
N LEU A 271 10.81 -5.53 12.86
CA LEU A 271 10.70 -5.41 14.31
C LEU A 271 9.69 -6.40 14.92
N PHE A 272 8.66 -6.83 14.21
CA PHE A 272 7.66 -7.77 14.75
C PHE A 272 8.28 -9.07 15.25
N ALA A 273 9.35 -9.54 14.62
CA ALA A 273 10.06 -10.75 15.04
C ALA A 273 10.55 -10.68 16.50
N VAL A 274 10.89 -9.50 16.99
CA VAL A 274 11.44 -9.27 18.34
C VAL A 274 10.46 -8.60 19.29
N THR A 275 9.45 -7.89 18.80
CA THR A 275 8.51 -7.11 19.61
C THR A 275 7.70 -8.00 20.55
N ASP A 276 7.66 -7.67 21.83
CA ASP A 276 6.81 -8.30 22.84
C ASP A 276 5.53 -7.52 23.07
N LEU A 277 5.59 -6.17 22.93
CA LEU A 277 4.45 -5.28 23.04
C LEU A 277 4.50 -4.24 21.93
N LEU A 278 3.44 -4.16 21.13
CA LEU A 278 3.22 -3.07 20.17
C LEU A 278 2.28 -2.03 20.79
N ILE A 279 2.69 -0.77 20.81
CA ILE A 279 1.82 0.36 21.16
C ILE A 279 1.61 1.17 19.89
N THR A 280 0.39 1.34 19.47
CA THR A 280 0.02 2.11 18.28
C THR A 280 -1.39 2.68 18.43
N ASP A 281 -1.82 3.45 17.46
CA ASP A 281 -3.17 4.01 17.37
C ASP A 281 -4.04 3.21 16.35
N TYR A 282 -4.81 3.89 15.51
CA TYR A 282 -5.65 3.29 14.46
C TYR A 282 -4.86 2.85 13.20
N SER A 283 -3.64 2.39 13.34
CA SER A 283 -2.81 1.90 12.24
C SER A 283 -3.16 0.46 11.84
N SER A 284 -3.24 0.20 10.52
CA SER A 284 -3.44 -1.16 9.99
C SER A 284 -2.29 -2.12 10.30
N VAL A 285 -1.17 -1.63 10.81
CA VAL A 285 -0.02 -2.42 11.26
C VAL A 285 -0.39 -3.45 12.34
N VAL A 286 -1.45 -3.16 13.11
CA VAL A 286 -1.99 -4.09 14.12
C VAL A 286 -2.39 -5.43 13.51
N TYR A 287 -3.01 -5.43 12.33
CA TYR A 287 -3.45 -6.67 11.68
C TYR A 287 -2.27 -7.56 11.29
N ASP A 288 -1.17 -6.98 10.86
CA ASP A 288 0.05 -7.70 10.54
C ASP A 288 0.72 -8.25 11.82
N TYR A 289 0.76 -7.43 12.88
CA TYR A 289 1.34 -7.85 14.17
C TYR A 289 0.54 -8.95 14.88
N LEU A 290 -0.79 -8.97 14.72
CA LEU A 290 -1.66 -10.02 15.28
C LEU A 290 -1.29 -11.44 14.83
N ILE A 291 -0.61 -11.58 13.68
CA ILE A 291 -0.11 -12.87 13.18
C ILE A 291 0.88 -13.50 14.18
N TYR A 292 1.63 -12.67 14.92
CA TYR A 292 2.56 -13.13 15.95
C TYR A 292 1.88 -13.53 17.28
N GLN A 293 0.56 -13.29 17.43
CA GLN A 293 -0.23 -13.60 18.63
C GLN A 293 0.36 -13.00 19.92
N LYS A 294 0.95 -11.82 19.82
CA LYS A 294 1.56 -11.07 20.91
C LYS A 294 0.70 -9.88 21.34
N SER A 295 1.00 -9.30 22.50
CA SER A 295 0.24 -8.21 23.09
C SER A 295 0.40 -6.90 22.34
N PHE A 296 -0.69 -6.14 22.21
CA PHE A 296 -0.67 -4.77 21.70
C PHE A 296 -1.58 -3.87 22.53
N LEU A 297 -1.30 -2.58 22.49
CA LEU A 297 -2.12 -1.52 23.09
C LEU A 297 -2.51 -0.51 22.00
N LEU A 298 -3.78 -0.13 22.04
CA LEU A 298 -4.31 0.99 21.24
C LEU A 298 -4.54 2.17 22.19
N TYR A 299 -4.19 3.39 21.75
CA TYR A 299 -4.35 4.61 22.54
C TYR A 299 -5.06 5.71 21.76
#